data_df7931d07448ab9f36eac3198214eec4
#
_entry.id   df7931d07448ab9f36eac3198214eec4
#
_cell.length_a   1.000
_cell.length_b   1.000
_cell.length_c   1.000
_cell.angle_alpha   90.00
_cell.angle_beta   90.00
_cell.angle_gamma   90.00
#
_symmetry.space_group_name_H-M   'P 1'
#
loop_
_entity.id
_entity.type
_entity.pdbx_description
1 polymer ?
#
loop_
_entity_poly.entity_id
_entity_poly.type
_entity_poly.pdbx_seq_one_letter_code
_entity_poly.pdbx_strand_id
1 'polypeptide(L)'
;MSGALDGLVVVVTRPARQAARFIGLLQQHGAQAVAFPTLAIEPVSLEPGVREALAAGAFDWIIYTSANAVAHAPPFADSRASIAAIGRATARALESSGRRVAAMPATGADTEGLLAHQEFEDLAGKRMLIVKGVGGRDALQAGLADRGATVVAAEVYRRLPAEPVAGAIEALDRACRRDTTVVAITSVEVLESLLALASSRVPQLLDMRLLVPGERVAEAARRHRWRGPVVVARSAEDEAMLEALLSGPVGGSPADHA
;
A
#
# COMPACT_ATOMS: atom_id res chain seq x y z
N MET A 1 -18.11 -14.92 -22.63
CA MET A 1 -17.28 -15.91 -21.91
C MET A 1 -17.34 -15.54 -20.43
N SER A 2 -17.72 -16.48 -19.57
CA SER A 2 -17.79 -16.28 -18.13
C SER A 2 -16.37 -16.06 -17.60
N GLY A 3 -16.15 -15.02 -16.80
CA GLY A 3 -14.87 -14.75 -16.18
C GLY A 3 -14.62 -15.66 -14.98
N ALA A 4 -13.35 -15.87 -14.60
CA ALA A 4 -13.01 -16.76 -13.49
C ALA A 4 -13.53 -16.27 -12.12
N LEU A 5 -13.93 -15.00 -12.01
CA LEU A 5 -14.47 -14.38 -10.79
C LEU A 5 -15.93 -13.91 -10.99
N ASP A 6 -16.65 -14.48 -11.94
CA ASP A 6 -18.05 -14.11 -12.17
C ASP A 6 -18.91 -14.34 -10.92
N GLY A 7 -19.75 -13.35 -10.60
CA GLY A 7 -20.59 -13.36 -9.42
C GLY A 7 -19.93 -12.91 -8.13
N LEU A 8 -18.60 -12.78 -8.11
CA LEU A 8 -17.87 -12.25 -6.96
C LEU A 8 -18.02 -10.74 -6.85
N VAL A 9 -18.21 -10.24 -5.64
CA VAL A 9 -18.15 -8.81 -5.32
C VAL A 9 -16.89 -8.56 -4.50
N VAL A 10 -16.02 -7.65 -4.93
CA VAL A 10 -14.81 -7.30 -4.19
C VAL A 10 -14.88 -5.87 -3.72
N VAL A 11 -14.89 -5.67 -2.40
CA VAL A 11 -14.77 -4.35 -1.78
C VAL A 11 -13.29 -3.97 -1.73
N VAL A 12 -12.93 -2.90 -2.43
CA VAL A 12 -11.54 -2.42 -2.55
C VAL A 12 -11.36 -1.22 -1.64
N THR A 13 -10.54 -1.38 -0.58
CA THR A 13 -10.38 -0.40 0.51
C THR A 13 -9.17 0.52 0.36
N ARG A 14 -8.38 0.35 -0.69
CA ARG A 14 -7.20 1.18 -0.99
C ARG A 14 -7.57 2.65 -1.24
N PRO A 15 -6.66 3.60 -1.01
CA PRO A 15 -6.81 4.97 -1.47
C PRO A 15 -7.21 5.02 -2.95
N ALA A 16 -8.12 5.93 -3.31
CA ALA A 16 -8.80 5.94 -4.61
C ALA A 16 -7.85 5.85 -5.82
N ARG A 17 -6.73 6.60 -5.80
CA ARG A 17 -5.73 6.57 -6.88
C ARG A 17 -5.04 5.21 -7.05
N GLN A 18 -4.91 4.44 -5.96
CA GLN A 18 -4.27 3.12 -5.97
C GLN A 18 -5.27 1.99 -6.28
N ALA A 19 -6.57 2.24 -6.12
CA ALA A 19 -7.61 1.26 -6.34
C ALA A 19 -7.84 0.97 -7.84
N ALA A 20 -7.67 1.95 -8.71
CA ALA A 20 -8.10 1.90 -10.11
C ALA A 20 -7.53 0.71 -10.87
N ARG A 21 -6.22 0.42 -10.72
CA ARG A 21 -5.58 -0.70 -11.41
C ARG A 21 -6.14 -2.05 -10.92
N PHE A 22 -6.25 -2.24 -9.61
CA PHE A 22 -6.78 -3.48 -9.04
C PHE A 22 -8.25 -3.68 -9.42
N ILE A 23 -9.07 -2.62 -9.39
CA ILE A 23 -10.46 -2.64 -9.86
C ILE A 23 -10.53 -3.09 -11.33
N GLY A 24 -9.69 -2.53 -12.19
CA GLY A 24 -9.64 -2.93 -13.60
C GLY A 24 -9.28 -4.40 -13.80
N LEU A 25 -8.32 -4.92 -13.03
CA LEU A 25 -7.96 -6.35 -13.05
C LEU A 25 -9.12 -7.25 -12.59
N LEU A 26 -9.80 -6.89 -11.51
CA LEU A 26 -10.97 -7.63 -11.03
C LEU A 26 -12.08 -7.70 -12.08
N GLN A 27 -12.39 -6.56 -12.71
CA GLN A 27 -13.43 -6.46 -13.75
C GLN A 27 -13.07 -7.27 -15.00
N GLN A 28 -11.81 -7.29 -15.43
CA GLN A 28 -11.32 -8.11 -16.53
C GLN A 28 -11.54 -9.62 -16.27
N HIS A 29 -11.59 -10.04 -15.01
CA HIS A 29 -11.85 -11.43 -14.61
C HIS A 29 -13.32 -11.70 -14.23
N GLY A 30 -14.23 -10.73 -14.46
CA GLY A 30 -15.67 -10.89 -14.26
C GLY A 30 -16.19 -10.47 -12.88
N ALA A 31 -15.34 -10.06 -11.95
CA ALA A 31 -15.79 -9.61 -10.63
C ALA A 31 -16.42 -8.22 -10.67
N GLN A 32 -17.42 -7.99 -9.80
CA GLN A 32 -17.87 -6.64 -9.45
C GLN A 32 -16.94 -6.04 -8.42
N ALA A 33 -16.49 -4.79 -8.62
CA ALA A 33 -15.67 -4.07 -7.65
C ALA A 33 -16.48 -2.92 -7.01
N VAL A 34 -16.43 -2.84 -5.68
CA VAL A 34 -17.01 -1.74 -4.90
C VAL A 34 -15.85 -0.97 -4.27
N ALA A 35 -15.62 0.27 -4.70
CA ALA A 35 -14.61 1.12 -4.11
C ALA A 35 -15.09 1.67 -2.77
N PHE A 36 -14.33 1.39 -1.70
CA PHE A 36 -14.55 1.93 -0.36
C PHE A 36 -13.22 2.37 0.24
N PRO A 37 -12.61 3.46 -0.26
CA PRO A 37 -11.34 3.95 0.27
C PRO A 37 -11.49 4.28 1.75
N THR A 38 -10.57 3.75 2.58
CA THR A 38 -10.57 4.00 4.02
C THR A 38 -9.54 5.02 4.46
N LEU A 39 -8.57 5.31 3.58
CA LEU A 39 -7.53 6.30 3.79
C LEU A 39 -7.52 7.31 2.65
N ALA A 40 -7.36 8.58 3.00
CA ALA A 40 -7.03 9.68 2.11
C ALA A 40 -5.52 9.95 2.15
N ILE A 41 -4.97 10.31 1.00
CA ILE A 41 -3.57 10.73 0.87
C ILE A 41 -3.58 12.21 0.54
N GLU A 42 -3.01 13.01 1.43
CA GLU A 42 -2.92 14.46 1.26
C GLU A 42 -1.47 14.92 1.17
N PRO A 43 -1.17 15.85 0.26
CA PRO A 43 0.15 16.47 0.23
C PRO A 43 0.41 17.27 1.51
N VAL A 44 1.66 17.37 1.92
CA VAL A 44 2.10 18.26 3.00
C VAL A 44 3.19 19.19 2.50
N SER A 45 3.24 20.39 3.06
CA SER A 45 4.32 21.33 2.81
C SER A 45 5.59 20.84 3.49
N LEU A 46 6.70 20.94 2.78
CA LEU A 46 8.01 20.62 3.34
C LEU A 46 8.41 21.62 4.44
N GLU A 47 9.04 21.10 5.47
CA GLU A 47 9.67 21.91 6.52
C GLU A 47 10.72 22.89 5.92
N PRO A 48 10.89 24.08 6.47
CA PRO A 48 11.83 25.08 5.95
C PRO A 48 13.26 24.53 5.75
N GLY A 49 13.82 23.85 6.74
CA GLY A 49 15.17 23.26 6.65
C GLY A 49 15.30 22.19 5.57
N VAL A 50 14.23 21.40 5.33
CA VAL A 50 14.19 20.43 4.22
C VAL A 50 14.18 21.13 2.88
N ARG A 51 13.39 22.21 2.73
CA ARG A 51 13.38 23.02 1.50
C ARG A 51 14.74 23.63 1.20
N GLU A 52 15.43 24.16 2.20
CA GLU A 52 16.79 24.70 2.08
C GLU A 52 17.78 23.61 1.66
N ALA A 53 17.72 22.43 2.28
CA ALA A 53 18.56 21.28 1.93
C ALA A 53 18.32 20.82 0.49
N LEU A 54 17.06 20.82 0.03
CA LEU A 54 16.70 20.48 -1.35
C LEU A 54 17.18 21.55 -2.34
N ALA A 55 17.06 22.84 -1.99
CA ALA A 55 17.55 23.94 -2.82
C ALA A 55 19.08 23.93 -2.95
N ALA A 56 19.80 23.54 -1.90
CA ALA A 56 21.24 23.35 -1.94
C ALA A 56 21.67 22.20 -2.86
N GLY A 57 20.77 21.23 -3.14
CA GLY A 57 21.03 20.11 -4.04
C GLY A 57 22.13 19.17 -3.56
N ALA A 58 22.78 18.49 -4.51
CA ALA A 58 23.95 17.63 -4.28
C ALA A 58 23.67 16.42 -3.37
N PHE A 59 22.61 15.68 -3.66
CA PHE A 59 22.38 14.35 -3.08
C PHE A 59 23.06 13.28 -3.95
N ASP A 60 23.66 12.30 -3.30
CA ASP A 60 24.17 11.09 -3.97
C ASP A 60 23.02 10.12 -4.28
N TRP A 61 22.05 10.03 -3.38
CA TRP A 61 20.90 9.15 -3.51
C TRP A 61 19.58 9.84 -3.11
N ILE A 62 18.52 9.49 -3.85
CA ILE A 62 17.14 9.81 -3.49
C ILE A 62 16.38 8.49 -3.32
N ILE A 63 15.90 8.22 -2.13
CA ILE A 63 15.19 7.00 -1.76
C ILE A 63 13.70 7.28 -1.62
N TYR A 64 12.88 6.64 -2.43
CA TYR A 64 11.43 6.74 -2.35
C TYR A 64 10.85 5.57 -1.58
N THR A 65 10.12 5.87 -0.50
CA THR A 65 9.57 4.83 0.39
C THR A 65 8.20 4.31 -0.03
N SER A 66 7.54 4.91 -1.02
CA SER A 66 6.23 4.48 -1.52
C SER A 66 5.88 5.13 -2.84
N ALA A 67 4.92 4.55 -3.58
CA ALA A 67 4.34 5.17 -4.76
C ALA A 67 3.68 6.53 -4.46
N ASN A 68 3.13 6.73 -3.24
CA ASN A 68 2.62 8.03 -2.80
C ASN A 68 3.74 9.05 -2.65
N ALA A 69 4.90 8.64 -2.14
CA ALA A 69 6.06 9.52 -2.06
C ALA A 69 6.50 9.99 -3.46
N VAL A 70 6.44 9.11 -4.45
CA VAL A 70 6.70 9.49 -5.86
C VAL A 70 5.68 10.50 -6.37
N ALA A 71 4.38 10.25 -6.12
CA ALA A 71 3.28 11.06 -6.64
C ALA A 71 3.21 12.47 -6.01
N HIS A 72 3.71 12.64 -4.79
CA HIS A 72 3.66 13.89 -4.03
C HIS A 72 5.03 14.56 -3.88
N ALA A 73 6.10 13.95 -4.42
CA ALA A 73 7.42 14.58 -4.41
C ALA A 73 7.41 15.87 -5.23
N PRO A 74 7.96 16.96 -4.69
CA PRO A 74 8.20 18.15 -5.51
C PRO A 74 9.24 17.82 -6.60
N PRO A 75 9.33 18.61 -7.67
CA PRO A 75 10.41 18.48 -8.62
C PRO A 75 11.74 18.75 -7.91
N PHE A 76 12.62 17.77 -7.92
CA PHE A 76 13.99 17.94 -7.43
C PHE A 76 14.92 18.35 -8.56
N ALA A 77 15.73 19.35 -8.34
CA ALA A 77 16.66 19.89 -9.35
C ALA A 77 17.87 18.97 -9.60
N ASP A 78 18.07 17.93 -8.79
CA ASP A 78 19.26 17.07 -8.86
C ASP A 78 19.07 15.92 -9.83
N SER A 79 19.55 16.10 -11.06
CA SER A 79 19.55 15.08 -12.12
C SER A 79 20.67 14.05 -11.97
N ARG A 80 21.58 14.20 -10.99
CA ARG A 80 22.78 13.34 -10.82
C ARG A 80 22.58 12.29 -9.75
N ALA A 81 21.63 12.47 -8.84
CA ALA A 81 21.39 11.52 -7.76
C ALA A 81 20.92 10.16 -8.31
N SER A 82 21.49 9.08 -7.77
CA SER A 82 20.98 7.75 -7.99
C SER A 82 19.62 7.58 -7.26
N ILE A 83 18.71 6.82 -7.85
CA ILE A 83 17.36 6.65 -7.31
C ILE A 83 17.20 5.23 -6.77
N ALA A 84 16.71 5.13 -5.54
CA ALA A 84 16.32 3.87 -4.94
C ALA A 84 14.82 3.82 -4.63
N ALA A 85 14.23 2.64 -4.72
CA ALA A 85 12.85 2.36 -4.37
C ALA A 85 12.78 1.27 -3.29
N ILE A 86 11.91 1.46 -2.29
CA ILE A 86 11.73 0.47 -1.21
C ILE A 86 11.00 -0.81 -1.69
N GLY A 87 10.42 -0.80 -2.88
CA GLY A 87 9.71 -1.96 -3.42
C GLY A 87 9.15 -1.73 -4.82
N ARG A 88 8.65 -2.81 -5.44
CA ARG A 88 8.25 -2.86 -6.86
C ARG A 88 7.17 -1.83 -7.25
N ALA A 89 6.18 -1.59 -6.39
CA ALA A 89 5.13 -0.60 -6.67
C ALA A 89 5.73 0.82 -6.76
N THR A 90 6.72 1.13 -5.92
CA THR A 90 7.45 2.40 -5.94
C THR A 90 8.34 2.50 -7.18
N ALA A 91 9.04 1.41 -7.52
CA ALA A 91 9.88 1.35 -8.72
C ALA A 91 9.03 1.60 -9.99
N ARG A 92 7.91 0.90 -10.15
CA ARG A 92 6.97 1.12 -11.27
C ARG A 92 6.47 2.58 -11.35
N ALA A 93 6.17 3.20 -10.21
CA ALA A 93 5.74 4.60 -10.18
C ALA A 93 6.85 5.55 -10.66
N LEU A 94 8.10 5.29 -10.28
CA LEU A 94 9.27 6.03 -10.74
C LEU A 94 9.51 5.86 -12.25
N GLU A 95 9.51 4.61 -12.73
CA GLU A 95 9.69 4.28 -14.14
C GLU A 95 8.59 4.91 -15.01
N SER A 96 7.34 4.86 -14.57
CA SER A 96 6.21 5.52 -15.25
C SER A 96 6.36 7.04 -15.30
N SER A 97 7.16 7.64 -14.42
CA SER A 97 7.52 9.06 -14.44
C SER A 97 8.82 9.35 -15.20
N GLY A 98 9.37 8.35 -15.92
CA GLY A 98 10.61 8.47 -16.70
C GLY A 98 11.89 8.42 -15.86
N ARG A 99 11.84 7.96 -14.61
CA ARG A 99 13.00 7.86 -13.72
C ARG A 99 13.54 6.44 -13.67
N ARG A 100 14.84 6.27 -13.80
CA ARG A 100 15.50 4.98 -13.68
C ARG A 100 15.79 4.65 -12.22
N VAL A 101 15.39 3.46 -11.77
CA VAL A 101 15.71 2.94 -10.44
C VAL A 101 17.05 2.20 -10.49
N ALA A 102 17.99 2.62 -9.65
CA ALA A 102 19.33 2.05 -9.55
C ALA A 102 19.43 0.97 -8.46
N ALA A 103 18.65 1.08 -7.38
CA ALA A 103 18.66 0.12 -6.28
C ALA A 103 17.24 -0.15 -5.75
N MET A 104 17.00 -1.42 -5.42
CA MET A 104 15.76 -1.90 -4.81
C MET A 104 16.07 -3.18 -4.02
N PRO A 105 15.32 -3.50 -2.94
CA PRO A 105 15.43 -4.80 -2.28
C PRO A 105 15.33 -5.97 -3.26
N ALA A 106 16.18 -6.96 -3.12
CA ALA A 106 16.14 -8.16 -3.97
C ALA A 106 14.86 -8.97 -3.71
N THR A 107 14.41 -9.00 -2.45
CA THR A 107 13.18 -9.65 -2.00
C THR A 107 12.45 -8.74 -1.04
N GLY A 108 11.10 -8.83 -1.03
CA GLY A 108 10.30 -8.00 -0.14
C GLY A 108 10.14 -6.55 -0.59
N ALA A 109 9.67 -5.72 0.32
CA ALA A 109 9.51 -4.27 0.16
C ALA A 109 9.71 -3.63 1.54
N ASP A 110 10.91 -3.74 2.09
CA ASP A 110 11.24 -3.33 3.45
C ASP A 110 12.59 -2.60 3.52
N THR A 111 12.79 -1.97 4.65
CA THR A 111 13.98 -1.18 4.95
C THR A 111 15.23 -2.06 5.01
N GLU A 112 15.11 -3.21 5.64
CA GLU A 112 16.19 -4.16 5.88
C GLU A 112 16.75 -4.68 4.55
N GLY A 113 15.86 -5.05 3.63
CA GLY A 113 16.24 -5.49 2.27
C GLY A 113 16.92 -4.40 1.45
N LEU A 114 16.48 -3.13 1.58
CA LEU A 114 17.16 -2.03 0.91
C LEU A 114 18.54 -1.77 1.52
N LEU A 115 18.64 -1.75 2.85
CA LEU A 115 19.92 -1.58 3.54
C LEU A 115 20.92 -2.72 3.28
N ALA A 116 20.44 -3.91 2.92
CA ALA A 116 21.30 -5.04 2.54
C ALA A 116 21.84 -4.95 1.10
N HIS A 117 21.39 -3.95 0.32
CA HIS A 117 21.90 -3.77 -1.03
C HIS A 117 23.34 -3.25 -0.99
N GLN A 118 24.22 -3.79 -1.85
CA GLN A 118 25.64 -3.47 -1.89
C GLN A 118 25.97 -1.97 -1.99
N GLU A 119 25.14 -1.21 -2.71
CA GLU A 119 25.32 0.25 -2.87
C GLU A 119 25.17 1.03 -1.56
N PHE A 120 24.67 0.39 -0.51
CA PHE A 120 24.47 1.00 0.80
C PHE A 120 25.40 0.43 1.90
N GLU A 121 26.43 -0.33 1.55
CA GLU A 121 27.37 -0.89 2.53
C GLU A 121 28.25 0.19 3.15
N ASP A 122 28.80 1.10 2.35
CA ASP A 122 29.63 2.23 2.78
C ASP A 122 29.05 3.55 2.26
N LEU A 123 28.58 4.37 3.17
CA LEU A 123 27.95 5.65 2.88
C LEU A 123 28.71 6.83 3.49
N ALA A 124 29.97 6.64 3.89
CA ALA A 124 30.79 7.67 4.48
C ALA A 124 30.85 8.92 3.58
N GLY A 125 30.40 10.06 4.12
CA GLY A 125 30.36 11.35 3.42
C GLY A 125 29.27 11.47 2.35
N LYS A 126 28.43 10.45 2.14
CA LYS A 126 27.30 10.51 1.20
C LYS A 126 26.13 11.31 1.75
N ARG A 127 25.47 12.04 0.87
CA ARG A 127 24.22 12.76 1.19
C ARG A 127 23.02 12.02 0.63
N MET A 128 22.10 11.66 1.51
CA MET A 128 20.93 10.85 1.17
C MET A 128 19.66 11.66 1.39
N LEU A 129 18.74 11.62 0.42
CA LEU A 129 17.39 12.16 0.56
C LEU A 129 16.40 10.99 0.68
N ILE A 130 15.63 10.95 1.75
CA ILE A 130 14.50 10.02 1.88
C ILE A 130 13.22 10.80 1.60
N VAL A 131 12.46 10.37 0.57
CA VAL A 131 11.14 10.92 0.25
C VAL A 131 10.08 9.98 0.82
N LYS A 132 9.33 10.44 1.83
CA LYS A 132 8.43 9.60 2.63
C LYS A 132 7.10 10.29 2.96
N GLY A 133 6.16 9.52 3.49
CA GLY A 133 4.98 10.06 4.18
C GLY A 133 5.31 10.48 5.60
N VAL A 134 4.48 11.36 6.15
CA VAL A 134 4.55 11.77 7.56
C VAL A 134 4.49 10.56 8.47
N GLY A 135 5.35 10.53 9.47
CA GLY A 135 5.50 9.42 10.38
C GLY A 135 6.19 8.21 9.73
N GLY A 136 5.95 7.03 10.28
CA GLY A 136 6.59 5.80 9.83
C GLY A 136 7.86 5.49 10.63
N ARG A 137 8.51 4.37 10.28
CA ARG A 137 9.71 3.91 11.00
C ARG A 137 10.92 4.74 10.60
N ASP A 138 11.71 5.14 11.58
CA ASP A 138 12.97 5.84 11.36
C ASP A 138 14.15 4.88 11.08
N ALA A 139 13.87 3.57 11.01
CA ALA A 139 14.88 2.54 10.81
C ALA A 139 15.73 2.75 9.54
N LEU A 140 15.12 3.21 8.45
CA LEU A 140 15.87 3.52 7.22
C LEU A 140 16.83 4.69 7.45
N GLN A 141 16.35 5.77 8.06
CA GLN A 141 17.17 6.94 8.34
C GLN A 141 18.32 6.60 9.29
N ALA A 142 18.02 5.88 10.37
CA ALA A 142 19.03 5.42 11.33
C ALA A 142 20.07 4.49 10.66
N GLY A 143 19.61 3.47 9.91
CA GLY A 143 20.50 2.54 9.25
C GLY A 143 21.42 3.15 8.18
N LEU A 144 20.98 4.22 7.51
CA LEU A 144 21.83 4.98 6.58
C LEU A 144 22.82 5.87 7.34
N ALA A 145 22.39 6.52 8.43
CA ALA A 145 23.24 7.35 9.27
C ALA A 145 24.32 6.54 9.97
N ASP A 146 24.01 5.34 10.48
CA ASP A 146 24.97 4.41 11.09
C ASP A 146 26.08 3.98 10.12
N ARG A 147 25.84 4.10 8.80
CA ARG A 147 26.82 3.83 7.72
C ARG A 147 27.57 5.08 7.27
N GLY A 148 27.44 6.19 7.99
CA GLY A 148 28.17 7.42 7.74
C GLY A 148 27.49 8.41 6.77
N ALA A 149 26.23 8.17 6.39
CA ALA A 149 25.50 9.10 5.53
C ALA A 149 24.97 10.31 6.30
N THR A 150 24.92 11.47 5.61
CA THR A 150 24.11 12.60 6.02
C THR A 150 22.71 12.44 5.41
N VAL A 151 21.70 12.25 6.23
CA VAL A 151 20.34 11.93 5.77
C VAL A 151 19.39 13.11 5.97
N VAL A 152 18.69 13.48 4.89
CA VAL A 152 17.57 14.43 4.91
C VAL A 152 16.29 13.66 4.64
N ALA A 153 15.27 13.82 5.47
CA ALA A 153 13.95 13.21 5.27
C ALA A 153 12.93 14.26 4.80
N ALA A 154 12.39 14.08 3.61
CA ALA A 154 11.34 14.93 3.05
C ALA A 154 9.98 14.23 3.21
N GLU A 155 9.17 14.70 4.13
CA GLU A 155 7.79 14.26 4.30
C GLU A 155 6.90 15.01 3.32
N VAL A 156 6.38 14.31 2.30
CA VAL A 156 5.67 14.91 1.17
C VAL A 156 4.19 14.64 1.15
N TYR A 157 3.71 13.69 1.95
CA TYR A 157 2.28 13.39 2.10
C TYR A 157 1.97 12.87 3.50
N ARG A 158 0.72 12.94 3.88
CA ARG A 158 0.18 12.27 5.08
C ARG A 158 -0.99 11.37 4.72
N ARG A 159 -1.23 10.38 5.56
CA ARG A 159 -2.41 9.52 5.52
C ARG A 159 -3.39 9.98 6.57
N LEU A 160 -4.65 10.09 6.19
CA LEU A 160 -5.75 10.43 7.07
C LEU A 160 -6.88 9.41 6.87
N PRO A 161 -7.74 9.17 7.86
CA PRO A 161 -8.99 8.47 7.62
C PRO A 161 -9.75 9.16 6.47
N ALA A 162 -10.24 8.37 5.52
CA ALA A 162 -11.05 8.92 4.43
C ALA A 162 -12.45 9.27 4.96
N GLU A 163 -13.04 10.33 4.44
CA GLU A 163 -14.46 10.58 4.60
C GLU A 163 -15.21 9.80 3.52
N PRO A 164 -16.09 8.84 3.88
CA PRO A 164 -16.88 8.11 2.90
C PRO A 164 -17.76 9.07 2.09
N VAL A 165 -17.66 8.99 0.76
CA VAL A 165 -18.56 9.76 -0.12
C VAL A 165 -20.02 9.35 0.10
N ALA A 166 -20.96 10.23 -0.25
CA ALA A 166 -22.39 9.95 -0.11
C ALA A 166 -22.76 8.62 -0.76
N GLY A 167 -23.51 7.76 -0.06
CA GLY A 167 -23.92 6.44 -0.51
C GLY A 167 -22.85 5.34 -0.42
N ALA A 168 -21.62 5.63 0.03
CA ALA A 168 -20.55 4.62 0.10
C ALA A 168 -20.84 3.56 1.19
N ILE A 169 -21.37 3.97 2.34
CA ILE A 169 -21.74 3.05 3.43
C ILE A 169 -22.87 2.13 2.97
N GLU A 170 -23.88 2.68 2.31
CA GLU A 170 -25.01 1.91 1.74
C GLU A 170 -24.53 0.96 0.65
N ALA A 171 -23.57 1.35 -0.16
CA ALA A 171 -22.98 0.47 -1.16
C ALA A 171 -22.20 -0.69 -0.52
N LEU A 172 -21.44 -0.40 0.53
CA LEU A 172 -20.74 -1.41 1.34
C LEU A 172 -21.74 -2.36 2.01
N ASP A 173 -22.80 -1.83 2.65
CA ASP A 173 -23.84 -2.66 3.28
C ASP A 173 -24.53 -3.57 2.27
N ARG A 174 -24.91 -3.04 1.09
CA ARG A 174 -25.47 -3.87 0.02
C ARG A 174 -24.52 -4.96 -0.47
N ALA A 175 -23.23 -4.65 -0.57
CA ALA A 175 -22.23 -5.64 -0.92
C ALA A 175 -22.15 -6.72 0.17
N CYS A 176 -22.06 -6.35 1.44
CA CYS A 176 -21.95 -7.28 2.56
C CYS A 176 -23.21 -8.15 2.83
N ARG A 177 -24.31 -7.89 2.15
CA ARG A 177 -25.50 -8.79 2.14
C ARG A 177 -25.38 -9.95 1.17
N ARG A 178 -24.32 -10.00 0.38
CA ARG A 178 -24.09 -11.06 -0.63
C ARG A 178 -23.03 -12.01 -0.12
N ASP A 179 -23.30 -13.30 -0.10
CA ASP A 179 -22.39 -14.35 0.35
C ASP A 179 -21.11 -14.44 -0.50
N THR A 180 -21.15 -13.88 -1.72
CA THR A 180 -20.01 -13.82 -2.64
C THR A 180 -19.12 -12.60 -2.42
N THR A 181 -19.31 -11.85 -1.35
CA THR A 181 -18.51 -10.64 -1.10
C THR A 181 -17.16 -10.98 -0.44
N VAL A 182 -16.12 -10.35 -0.97
CA VAL A 182 -14.76 -10.36 -0.42
C VAL A 182 -14.33 -8.94 -0.10
N VAL A 183 -13.78 -8.70 1.07
CA VAL A 183 -13.21 -7.41 1.47
C VAL A 183 -11.69 -7.49 1.32
N ALA A 184 -11.13 -6.68 0.43
CA ALA A 184 -9.69 -6.66 0.16
C ALA A 184 -9.00 -5.58 0.99
N ILE A 185 -8.11 -6.00 1.89
CA ILE A 185 -7.33 -5.16 2.82
C ILE A 185 -5.85 -5.25 2.46
N THR A 186 -5.12 -4.14 2.50
CA THR A 186 -3.70 -4.09 2.11
C THR A 186 -2.73 -3.81 3.25
N SER A 187 -3.22 -3.40 4.41
CA SER A 187 -2.40 -3.18 5.61
C SER A 187 -3.25 -3.19 6.87
N VAL A 188 -2.60 -3.30 8.03
CA VAL A 188 -3.27 -3.18 9.33
C VAL A 188 -3.95 -1.81 9.48
N GLU A 189 -3.29 -0.74 9.06
CA GLU A 189 -3.84 0.62 9.09
C GLU A 189 -5.15 0.74 8.27
N VAL A 190 -5.20 0.11 7.08
CA VAL A 190 -6.42 0.05 6.25
C VAL A 190 -7.52 -0.74 6.93
N LEU A 191 -7.19 -1.85 7.59
CA LEU A 191 -8.15 -2.65 8.36
C LEU A 191 -8.75 -1.83 9.51
N GLU A 192 -7.91 -1.22 10.34
CA GLU A 192 -8.34 -0.42 11.48
C GLU A 192 -9.20 0.77 11.03
N SER A 193 -8.81 1.42 9.96
CA SER A 193 -9.58 2.52 9.37
C SER A 193 -10.94 2.04 8.84
N LEU A 194 -11.01 0.87 8.16
CA LEU A 194 -12.28 0.28 7.74
C LEU A 194 -13.21 0.01 8.92
N LEU A 195 -12.67 -0.59 9.99
CA LEU A 195 -13.44 -0.92 11.18
C LEU A 195 -13.97 0.34 11.86
N ALA A 196 -13.16 1.37 11.97
CA ALA A 196 -13.57 2.65 12.54
C ALA A 196 -14.70 3.33 11.72
N LEU A 197 -14.63 3.23 10.39
CA LEU A 197 -15.60 3.88 9.51
C LEU A 197 -16.92 3.10 9.38
N ALA A 198 -16.89 1.78 9.43
CA ALA A 198 -18.02 0.97 8.94
C ALA A 198 -18.52 -0.11 9.90
N SER A 199 -17.76 -0.57 10.92
CA SER A 199 -18.16 -1.74 11.72
C SER A 199 -19.47 -1.56 12.49
N SER A 200 -19.77 -0.36 12.95
CA SER A 200 -21.02 -0.04 13.63
C SER A 200 -22.22 0.19 12.69
N ARG A 201 -21.96 0.38 11.39
CA ARG A 201 -22.97 0.71 10.37
C ARG A 201 -23.30 -0.44 9.45
N VAL A 202 -22.38 -1.42 9.34
CA VAL A 202 -22.48 -2.60 8.48
C VAL A 202 -22.27 -3.86 9.31
N PRO A 203 -23.35 -4.39 9.94
CA PRO A 203 -23.24 -5.50 10.90
C PRO A 203 -22.60 -6.77 10.34
N GLN A 204 -22.80 -7.05 9.04
CA GLN A 204 -22.27 -8.24 8.37
C GLN A 204 -20.78 -8.10 7.97
N LEU A 205 -20.18 -6.91 8.10
CA LEU A 205 -18.82 -6.65 7.61
C LEU A 205 -17.80 -7.66 8.14
N LEU A 206 -17.87 -8.00 9.43
CA LEU A 206 -16.93 -8.90 10.08
C LEU A 206 -17.13 -10.39 9.69
N ASP A 207 -18.23 -10.72 9.03
CA ASP A 207 -18.53 -12.07 8.57
C ASP A 207 -18.10 -12.31 7.12
N MET A 208 -17.73 -11.24 6.40
CA MET A 208 -17.32 -11.32 5.01
C MET A 208 -15.99 -12.05 4.85
N ARG A 209 -15.81 -12.71 3.70
CA ARG A 209 -14.50 -13.22 3.31
C ARG A 209 -13.52 -12.06 3.22
N LEU A 210 -12.33 -12.26 3.78
CA LEU A 210 -11.28 -11.25 3.83
C LEU A 210 -10.10 -11.67 2.95
N LEU A 211 -9.62 -10.77 2.10
CA LEU A 211 -8.38 -10.93 1.33
C LEU A 211 -7.31 -10.01 1.89
N VAL A 212 -6.18 -10.58 2.31
CA VAL A 212 -5.07 -9.86 2.96
C VAL A 212 -3.71 -10.19 2.34
N PRO A 213 -2.71 -9.28 2.42
CA PRO A 213 -1.42 -9.45 1.76
C PRO A 213 -0.38 -10.26 2.57
N GLY A 214 -0.79 -10.91 3.64
CA GLY A 214 0.13 -11.68 4.49
C GLY A 214 -0.41 -11.90 5.89
N GLU A 215 0.25 -12.79 6.62
CA GLU A 215 -0.22 -13.30 7.93
C GLU A 215 -0.33 -12.19 8.98
N ARG A 216 0.55 -11.20 8.96
CA ARG A 216 0.48 -10.06 9.89
C ARG A 216 -0.87 -9.33 9.86
N VAL A 217 -1.46 -9.18 8.66
CA VAL A 217 -2.78 -8.54 8.51
C VAL A 217 -3.89 -9.50 8.87
N ALA A 218 -3.74 -10.80 8.57
CA ALA A 218 -4.67 -11.84 9.00
C ALA A 218 -4.76 -11.93 10.53
N GLU A 219 -3.63 -11.93 11.23
CA GLU A 219 -3.59 -11.90 12.69
C GLU A 219 -4.23 -10.64 13.28
N ALA A 220 -3.99 -9.47 12.67
CA ALA A 220 -4.66 -8.23 13.07
C ALA A 220 -6.19 -8.36 12.93
N ALA A 221 -6.67 -8.94 11.83
CA ALA A 221 -8.10 -9.17 11.62
C ALA A 221 -8.69 -10.09 12.71
N ARG A 222 -8.00 -11.19 13.05
CA ARG A 222 -8.42 -12.09 14.15
C ARG A 222 -8.48 -11.35 15.51
N ARG A 223 -7.50 -10.50 15.82
CA ARG A 223 -7.53 -9.66 17.04
C ARG A 223 -8.73 -8.71 17.08
N HIS A 224 -9.13 -8.20 15.92
CA HIS A 224 -10.34 -7.38 15.76
C HIS A 224 -11.63 -8.21 15.62
N ARG A 225 -11.59 -9.51 15.92
CA ARG A 225 -12.74 -10.43 15.89
C ARG A 225 -13.39 -10.56 14.50
N TRP A 226 -12.60 -10.50 13.44
CA TRP A 226 -13.08 -10.85 12.11
C TRP A 226 -13.44 -12.34 12.10
N ARG A 227 -14.67 -12.67 11.68
CA ARG A 227 -15.25 -14.02 11.77
C ARG A 227 -15.23 -14.73 10.41
N GLY A 228 -15.27 -13.97 9.31
CA GLY A 228 -15.30 -14.54 7.96
C GLY A 228 -14.00 -15.24 7.57
N PRO A 229 -14.02 -16.09 6.55
CA PRO A 229 -12.84 -16.79 6.04
C PRO A 229 -11.77 -15.78 5.57
N VAL A 230 -10.49 -16.10 5.84
CA VAL A 230 -9.36 -15.25 5.45
C VAL A 230 -8.55 -15.91 4.35
N VAL A 231 -8.39 -15.21 3.24
CA VAL A 231 -7.52 -15.57 2.12
C VAL A 231 -6.25 -14.74 2.23
N VAL A 232 -5.10 -15.40 2.28
CA VAL A 232 -3.80 -14.74 2.43
C VAL A 232 -3.07 -14.75 1.09
N ALA A 233 -2.85 -13.57 0.52
CA ALA A 233 -2.00 -13.37 -0.64
C ALA A 233 -0.53 -13.26 -0.23
N ARG A 234 0.39 -13.51 -1.16
CA ARG A 234 1.84 -13.42 -0.90
C ARG A 234 2.35 -11.99 -0.71
N SER A 235 1.62 -10.99 -1.19
CA SER A 235 1.94 -9.57 -1.04
C SER A 235 0.73 -8.66 -1.30
N ALA A 236 0.87 -7.35 -1.03
CA ALA A 236 -0.14 -6.34 -1.33
C ALA A 236 -0.17 -5.91 -2.81
N GLU A 237 0.65 -6.50 -3.68
CA GLU A 237 0.62 -6.23 -5.11
C GLU A 237 -0.68 -6.72 -5.75
N ASP A 238 -1.14 -6.01 -6.78
CA ASP A 238 -2.42 -6.28 -7.42
C ASP A 238 -2.49 -7.70 -7.98
N GLU A 239 -1.40 -8.16 -8.61
CA GLU A 239 -1.30 -9.48 -9.19
C GLU A 239 -1.34 -10.58 -8.11
N ALA A 240 -0.65 -10.38 -7.00
CA ALA A 240 -0.63 -11.35 -5.90
C ALA A 240 -2.00 -11.45 -5.22
N MET A 241 -2.69 -10.32 -5.04
CA MET A 241 -4.04 -10.27 -4.49
C MET A 241 -5.05 -10.94 -5.45
N LEU A 242 -4.93 -10.67 -6.75
CA LEU A 242 -5.77 -11.31 -7.77
C LEU A 242 -5.54 -12.82 -7.83
N GLU A 243 -4.27 -13.27 -7.86
CA GLU A 243 -3.91 -14.68 -7.89
C GLU A 243 -4.48 -15.45 -6.69
N ALA A 244 -4.44 -14.84 -5.50
CA ALA A 244 -5.03 -15.43 -4.31
C ALA A 244 -6.56 -15.60 -4.41
N LEU A 245 -7.25 -14.68 -5.10
CA LEU A 245 -8.69 -14.84 -5.39
C LEU A 245 -8.95 -15.94 -6.42
N LEU A 246 -8.12 -16.03 -7.46
CA LEU A 246 -8.26 -17.04 -8.51
C LEU A 246 -7.95 -18.46 -8.03
N SER A 247 -7.04 -18.60 -7.05
CA SER A 247 -6.63 -19.89 -6.47
C SER A 247 -7.52 -20.35 -5.32
N GLY A 248 -8.30 -19.46 -4.73
CA GLY A 248 -9.21 -19.77 -3.64
C GLY A 248 -10.53 -20.39 -4.15
N PRO A 249 -11.26 -21.16 -3.34
CA PRO A 249 -12.56 -21.66 -3.73
C PRO A 249 -13.53 -20.49 -3.96
N VAL A 250 -13.84 -20.22 -5.22
CA VAL A 250 -14.93 -19.34 -5.62
C VAL A 250 -16.24 -20.08 -5.36
N GLY A 251 -16.85 -19.84 -4.17
CA GLY A 251 -18.12 -20.47 -3.80
C GLY A 251 -17.96 -21.77 -3.05
N GLY A 252 -17.78 -21.70 -1.73
CA GLY A 252 -17.96 -22.80 -0.78
C GLY A 252 -19.04 -22.41 0.22
N SER A 253 -20.20 -23.05 0.13
CA SER A 253 -21.23 -23.08 1.18
C SER A 253 -20.59 -23.54 2.49
N PRO A 254 -20.98 -23.00 3.66
CA PRO A 254 -20.48 -23.48 4.97
C PRO A 254 -21.20 -24.76 5.38
N ALA A 255 -20.99 -25.84 4.63
CA ALA A 255 -21.54 -27.15 4.96
C ALA A 255 -20.55 -28.21 4.50
N ASP A 256 -19.48 -28.40 5.28
CA ASP A 256 -18.74 -29.69 5.34
C ASP A 256 -17.62 -29.58 6.39
N HIS A 257 -17.98 -29.44 7.65
CA HIS A 257 -17.20 -29.91 8.81
C HIS A 257 -18.19 -30.18 9.93
N ALA A 258 -18.79 -31.37 9.85
CA ALA A 258 -19.41 -32.04 11.01
C ALA A 258 -18.39 -33.03 11.59
#